data_18f302df81dd0a937e894deb5356260a
#
_entry.id   18f302df81dd0a937e894deb5356260a
#
_cell.length_a   1.000
_cell.length_b   1.000
_cell.length_c   1.000
_cell.angle_alpha   90.00
_cell.angle_beta   90.00
_cell.angle_gamma   90.00
#
_symmetry.space_group_name_H-M   'P 1'
#
loop_
_entity.id
_entity.type
_entity.pdbx_description
1 polymer ?
#
loop_
_entity_poly.entity_id
_entity_poly.type
_entity_poly.pdbx_seq_one_letter_code
_entity_poly.pdbx_strand_id
1 'polypeptide(L)'
;MIKEINIQAQVTSTIAGDDGEAVAKSEENAKKKAPQTPNEGLEKPADAGWYVAVVRVNCETRIADSIRIHLNYDHVWFDYWIPKVKEVYIDKRSLKRKVKEKLFLSTFIFCNVSPSQLDKIRFRSDVYRMLTMPGQRKIYQIPDQVVANYRYFVENDEEPVTAAPAPLKKGIKVRVVSGSMKGVEAYVQSYNGKKAVIGSEIKYISGATLTISRNLLEIVEES
;
A
#
# COMPACT_ATOMS: atom_id res chain seq x y z
N MET A 1 -8.74 25.20 -67.08
CA MET A 1 -7.98 24.52 -68.16
C MET A 1 -6.80 23.82 -67.55
N ILE A 2 -6.61 22.55 -67.91
CA ILE A 2 -5.50 21.63 -67.68
C ILE A 2 -5.69 20.76 -66.41
N LYS A 3 -6.27 19.68 -66.61
CA LYS A 3 -5.94 18.26 -66.95
C LYS A 3 -5.44 17.44 -65.75
N GLU A 4 -6.33 16.52 -65.40
CA GLU A 4 -6.07 15.27 -64.65
C GLU A 4 -4.92 14.49 -65.33
N ILE A 5 -4.08 13.86 -64.49
CA ILE A 5 -3.30 12.68 -64.92
C ILE A 5 -3.55 11.57 -63.88
N ASN A 6 -4.30 10.60 -64.34
CA ASN A 6 -4.50 9.31 -63.72
C ASN A 6 -3.31 8.41 -64.07
N ILE A 7 -2.60 7.85 -63.09
CA ILE A 7 -1.68 6.74 -63.32
C ILE A 7 -2.06 5.59 -62.41
N GLN A 8 -2.84 4.67 -62.97
CA GLN A 8 -2.90 3.28 -62.50
C GLN A 8 -1.60 2.58 -62.92
N ALA A 9 -0.94 1.96 -61.96
CA ALA A 9 0.00 0.89 -62.25
C ALA A 9 -0.27 -0.27 -61.30
N GLN A 10 -0.85 -1.30 -61.90
CA GLN A 10 -0.88 -2.66 -61.39
C GLN A 10 0.55 -3.18 -61.27
N VAL A 11 0.89 -3.76 -60.11
CA VAL A 11 1.91 -4.82 -60.03
C VAL A 11 1.34 -5.94 -59.19
N THR A 12 1.18 -7.05 -59.83
CA THR A 12 0.72 -8.35 -59.35
C THR A 12 1.83 -9.06 -58.57
N SER A 13 1.35 -9.85 -57.60
CA SER A 13 1.80 -11.19 -57.22
C SER A 13 2.97 -11.38 -56.25
N THR A 14 2.59 -12.02 -55.18
CA THR A 14 3.20 -13.24 -54.58
C THR A 14 4.49 -13.09 -53.84
N ILE A 15 4.42 -13.03 -52.52
CA ILE A 15 5.14 -13.94 -51.66
C ILE A 15 4.25 -14.23 -50.43
N ALA A 16 3.70 -15.41 -50.38
CA ALA A 16 3.17 -16.01 -49.17
C ALA A 16 4.38 -16.42 -48.31
N GLY A 17 4.56 -15.80 -47.18
CA GLY A 17 5.55 -16.11 -46.18
C GLY A 17 4.86 -16.26 -44.84
N ASP A 18 4.85 -17.44 -44.36
CA ASP A 18 4.39 -18.16 -43.19
C ASP A 18 4.89 -17.56 -41.86
N ASP A 19 4.74 -16.25 -41.63
CA ASP A 19 5.19 -15.60 -40.39
C ASP A 19 4.04 -15.15 -39.44
N GLY A 20 2.79 -15.31 -39.87
CA GLY A 20 1.61 -14.92 -39.10
C GLY A 20 1.25 -15.88 -37.96
N GLU A 21 1.61 -17.15 -38.06
CA GLU A 21 1.21 -18.20 -37.12
C GLU A 21 2.13 -18.30 -35.89
N ALA A 22 3.38 -17.91 -36.05
CA ALA A 22 4.35 -17.90 -34.94
C ALA A 22 4.13 -16.73 -33.97
N VAL A 23 3.71 -15.56 -34.46
CA VAL A 23 3.42 -14.39 -33.62
C VAL A 23 2.10 -14.59 -32.85
N ALA A 24 1.08 -15.16 -33.50
CA ALA A 24 -0.19 -15.48 -32.85
C ALA A 24 -0.02 -16.56 -31.74
N LYS A 25 0.83 -17.57 -31.96
CA LYS A 25 1.14 -18.60 -30.95
C LYS A 25 1.97 -18.06 -29.78
N SER A 26 2.80 -17.04 -29.99
CA SER A 26 3.55 -16.40 -28.90
C SER A 26 2.66 -15.49 -28.04
N GLU A 27 1.68 -14.83 -28.63
CA GLU A 27 0.70 -14.01 -27.89
C GLU A 27 -0.35 -14.87 -27.15
N GLU A 28 -0.72 -16.02 -27.72
CA GLU A 28 -1.66 -16.95 -27.09
C GLU A 28 -1.03 -17.70 -25.91
N ASN A 29 0.28 -17.96 -25.92
CA ASN A 29 1.01 -18.50 -24.78
C ASN A 29 1.31 -17.47 -23.68
N ALA A 30 1.37 -16.17 -24.01
CA ALA A 30 1.49 -15.09 -23.05
C ALA A 30 0.18 -14.84 -22.26
N LYS A 31 -0.97 -15.31 -22.76
CA LYS A 31 -2.27 -15.30 -22.07
C LYS A 31 -2.48 -16.48 -21.11
N LYS A 32 -1.49 -17.33 -20.86
CA LYS A 32 -1.56 -18.35 -19.83
C LYS A 32 -1.52 -17.71 -18.43
N LYS A 33 -2.74 -17.39 -17.96
CA LYS A 33 -3.18 -17.29 -16.57
C LYS A 33 -2.18 -16.61 -15.62
N ALA A 34 -2.20 -15.28 -15.62
CA ALA A 34 -1.95 -14.58 -14.36
C ALA A 34 -3.02 -15.04 -13.36
N PRO A 35 -2.69 -15.40 -12.11
CA PRO A 35 -3.68 -15.79 -11.12
C PRO A 35 -4.73 -14.67 -10.99
N GLN A 36 -6.01 -15.01 -11.20
CA GLN A 36 -7.11 -14.05 -11.24
C GLN A 36 -7.42 -13.49 -9.85
N THR A 37 -6.96 -14.16 -8.80
CA THR A 37 -7.09 -13.73 -7.40
C THR A 37 -5.71 -13.71 -6.73
N PRO A 38 -5.46 -12.71 -5.84
CA PRO A 38 -4.22 -12.66 -5.08
C PRO A 38 -4.06 -13.92 -4.22
N ASN A 39 -2.87 -14.53 -4.26
CA ASN A 39 -2.51 -15.71 -3.44
C ASN A 39 -3.44 -16.95 -3.61
N GLU A 40 -4.07 -17.12 -4.78
CA GLU A 40 -4.93 -18.28 -5.02
C GLU A 40 -4.16 -19.59 -4.79
N GLY A 41 -4.61 -20.39 -3.81
CA GLY A 41 -3.97 -21.67 -3.44
C GLY A 41 -2.65 -21.54 -2.67
N LEU A 42 -2.27 -20.34 -2.24
CA LEU A 42 -1.07 -20.10 -1.45
C LEU A 42 -1.43 -19.75 0.00
N GLU A 43 -0.89 -20.48 0.94
CA GLU A 43 -1.04 -20.18 2.36
C GLU A 43 0.01 -19.18 2.83
N LYS A 44 -0.38 -18.32 3.81
CA LYS A 44 0.57 -17.40 4.44
C LYS A 44 1.63 -18.19 5.20
N PRO A 45 2.92 -18.04 4.89
CA PRO A 45 3.99 -18.67 5.63
C PRO A 45 4.01 -18.21 7.10
N ALA A 46 4.35 -19.11 8.01
CA ALA A 46 4.43 -18.78 9.44
C ALA A 46 5.53 -17.77 9.76
N ASP A 47 6.58 -17.70 8.94
CA ASP A 47 7.69 -16.76 9.05
C ASP A 47 7.48 -15.45 8.28
N ALA A 48 6.32 -15.28 7.61
CA ALA A 48 6.01 -14.05 6.89
C ALA A 48 5.96 -12.86 7.84
N GLY A 49 6.57 -11.77 7.44
CA GLY A 49 6.64 -10.54 8.21
C GLY A 49 6.52 -9.30 7.34
N TRP A 50 6.28 -8.16 7.98
CA TRP A 50 6.14 -6.88 7.29
C TRP A 50 7.49 -6.20 7.09
N TYR A 51 7.73 -5.76 5.87
CA TYR A 51 8.91 -5.00 5.44
C TYR A 51 8.47 -3.82 4.59
N VAL A 52 9.35 -2.85 4.37
CA VAL A 52 9.02 -1.69 3.53
C VAL A 52 9.99 -1.60 2.36
N ALA A 53 9.41 -1.57 1.17
CA ALA A 53 10.11 -1.25 -0.05
C ALA A 53 9.95 0.25 -0.38
N VAL A 54 11.04 0.90 -0.73
CA VAL A 54 11.07 2.28 -1.21
C VAL A 54 11.12 2.24 -2.72
N VAL A 55 10.12 2.85 -3.35
CA VAL A 55 9.90 2.79 -4.80
C VAL A 55 9.69 4.17 -5.40
N ARG A 56 9.55 4.22 -6.72
CA ARG A 56 9.28 5.47 -7.43
C ARG A 56 7.91 6.04 -7.04
N VAL A 57 7.88 7.35 -6.78
CA VAL A 57 6.66 8.11 -6.45
C VAL A 57 5.59 7.97 -7.54
N ASN A 58 4.34 7.89 -7.12
CA ASN A 58 3.15 7.68 -7.97
C ASN A 58 3.16 6.39 -8.81
N CYS A 59 4.02 5.43 -8.46
CA CYS A 59 4.10 4.12 -9.10
C CYS A 59 3.87 2.98 -8.09
N GLU A 60 3.55 3.29 -6.84
CA GLU A 60 3.49 2.37 -5.71
C GLU A 60 2.55 1.19 -6.00
N THR A 61 1.31 1.48 -6.41
CA THR A 61 0.30 0.43 -6.70
C THR A 61 0.74 -0.44 -7.87
N ARG A 62 1.20 0.17 -8.97
CA ARG A 62 1.66 -0.58 -10.15
C ARG A 62 2.85 -1.49 -9.82
N ILE A 63 3.80 -0.99 -9.03
CA ILE A 63 4.97 -1.78 -8.62
C ILE A 63 4.56 -2.90 -7.67
N ALA A 64 3.70 -2.63 -6.69
CA ALA A 64 3.19 -3.65 -5.77
C ALA A 64 2.44 -4.76 -6.51
N ASP A 65 1.57 -4.42 -7.47
CA ASP A 65 0.88 -5.41 -8.30
C ASP A 65 1.86 -6.22 -9.15
N SER A 66 2.87 -5.57 -9.73
CA SER A 66 3.91 -6.26 -10.49
C SER A 66 4.72 -7.24 -9.62
N ILE A 67 5.06 -6.86 -8.38
CA ILE A 67 5.74 -7.73 -7.42
C ILE A 67 4.84 -8.93 -7.10
N ARG A 68 3.57 -8.69 -6.80
CA ARG A 68 2.61 -9.75 -6.48
C ARG A 68 2.46 -10.76 -7.62
N ILE A 69 2.26 -10.28 -8.84
CA ILE A 69 2.13 -11.15 -10.02
C ILE A 69 3.37 -12.01 -10.19
N HIS A 70 4.56 -11.41 -10.07
CA HIS A 70 5.83 -12.13 -10.22
C HIS A 70 6.03 -13.19 -9.13
N LEU A 71 5.78 -12.84 -7.86
CA LEU A 71 5.93 -13.77 -6.75
C LEU A 71 4.88 -14.89 -6.78
N ASN A 72 3.62 -14.58 -7.11
CA ASN A 72 2.58 -15.59 -7.25
C ASN A 72 2.86 -16.55 -8.42
N TYR A 73 3.47 -16.06 -9.51
CA TYR A 73 3.92 -16.92 -10.60
C TYR A 73 4.99 -17.93 -10.13
N ASP A 74 5.85 -17.53 -9.21
CA ASP A 74 6.84 -18.38 -8.55
C ASP A 74 6.25 -19.22 -7.39
N HIS A 75 4.94 -19.26 -7.22
CA HIS A 75 4.25 -19.89 -6.10
C HIS A 75 4.69 -19.38 -4.73
N VAL A 76 5.04 -18.11 -4.63
CA VAL A 76 5.39 -17.43 -3.38
C VAL A 76 4.23 -16.60 -2.90
N TRP A 77 3.80 -16.82 -1.67
CA TRP A 77 2.78 -16.01 -1.02
C TRP A 77 3.32 -14.59 -0.78
N PHE A 78 2.51 -13.58 -1.14
CA PHE A 78 2.85 -12.17 -0.98
C PHE A 78 1.59 -11.34 -0.76
N ASP A 79 1.62 -10.52 0.26
CA ASP A 79 0.61 -9.49 0.50
C ASP A 79 1.27 -8.11 0.62
N TYR A 80 0.52 -7.06 0.34
CA TYR A 80 1.02 -5.71 0.47
C TYR A 80 -0.05 -4.73 0.96
N TRP A 81 0.42 -3.65 1.54
CA TRP A 81 -0.41 -2.52 1.91
C TRP A 81 0.27 -1.21 1.52
N ILE A 82 -0.51 -0.30 0.92
CA ILE A 82 -0.10 1.05 0.58
C ILE A 82 -0.98 2.00 1.37
N PRO A 83 -0.41 2.81 2.30
CA PRO A 83 -1.18 3.74 3.11
C PRO A 83 -1.90 4.79 2.27
N LYS A 84 -3.22 4.78 2.30
CA LYS A 84 -4.08 5.73 1.61
C LYS A 84 -5.08 6.34 2.60
N VAL A 85 -5.38 7.62 2.42
CA VAL A 85 -6.43 8.33 3.15
C VAL A 85 -7.50 8.78 2.17
N LYS A 86 -8.73 8.86 2.65
CA LYS A 86 -9.84 9.42 1.89
C LYS A 86 -9.90 10.92 2.12
N GLU A 87 -9.81 11.69 1.06
CA GLU A 87 -9.95 13.14 1.06
C GLU A 87 -11.29 13.50 0.44
N VAL A 88 -12.13 14.19 1.24
CA VAL A 88 -13.42 14.71 0.75
C VAL A 88 -13.17 16.08 0.15
N TYR A 89 -13.54 16.27 -1.10
CA TYR A 89 -13.43 17.55 -1.79
C TYR A 89 -14.73 17.91 -2.51
N ILE A 90 -14.93 19.20 -2.75
CA ILE A 90 -16.06 19.68 -3.55
C ILE A 90 -15.61 19.79 -5.00
N ASP A 91 -16.24 19.02 -5.87
CA ASP A 91 -15.98 19.09 -7.31
C ASP A 91 -16.48 20.46 -7.82
N LYS A 92 -15.55 21.26 -8.35
CA LYS A 92 -15.81 22.62 -8.82
C LYS A 92 -16.82 22.69 -9.97
N ARG A 93 -17.04 21.62 -10.73
CA ARG A 93 -17.99 21.58 -11.84
C ARG A 93 -19.39 21.19 -11.40
N SER A 94 -19.50 20.16 -10.55
CA SER A 94 -20.79 19.61 -10.12
C SER A 94 -21.26 20.17 -8.78
N LEU A 95 -20.42 20.92 -8.04
CA LEU A 95 -20.63 21.39 -6.67
C LEU A 95 -21.00 20.27 -5.67
N LYS A 96 -20.75 19.03 -6.05
CA LYS A 96 -21.02 17.84 -5.22
C LYS A 96 -19.79 17.45 -4.43
N ARG A 97 -20.01 16.94 -3.23
CA ARG A 97 -18.94 16.28 -2.45
C ARG A 97 -18.52 15.00 -3.16
N LYS A 98 -17.23 14.85 -3.40
CA LYS A 98 -16.60 13.64 -3.93
C LYS A 98 -15.51 13.17 -2.97
N VAL A 99 -15.31 11.87 -2.90
CA VAL A 99 -14.24 11.24 -2.13
C VAL A 99 -13.14 10.83 -3.10
N LYS A 100 -11.90 11.17 -2.78
CA LYS A 100 -10.72 10.77 -3.52
C LYS A 100 -9.75 10.07 -2.58
N GLU A 101 -9.22 8.94 -3.00
CA GLU A 101 -8.10 8.31 -2.30
C GLU A 101 -6.81 9.06 -2.62
N LYS A 102 -6.05 9.34 -1.57
CA LYS A 102 -4.74 9.99 -1.63
C LYS A 102 -3.72 9.15 -0.87
N LEU A 103 -2.52 9.03 -1.41
CA LEU A 103 -1.43 8.37 -0.69
C LEU A 103 -1.13 9.15 0.59
N PHE A 104 -1.17 8.48 1.73
CA PHE A 104 -0.73 9.03 3.01
C PHE A 104 0.80 9.08 3.08
N LEU A 105 1.44 8.02 2.62
CA LEU A 105 2.89 7.94 2.44
C LEU A 105 3.19 7.63 0.97
N SER A 106 3.82 8.56 0.28
CA SER A 106 4.36 8.33 -1.06
C SER A 106 5.68 7.57 -0.99
N THR A 107 6.00 6.82 -2.03
CA THR A 107 7.24 6.04 -2.22
C THR A 107 7.35 4.77 -1.37
N PHE A 108 6.41 4.46 -0.49
CA PHE A 108 6.48 3.30 0.39
C PHE A 108 5.44 2.24 0.04
N ILE A 109 5.89 1.00 -0.03
CA ILE A 109 5.04 -0.19 -0.12
C ILE A 109 5.37 -1.07 1.09
N PHE A 110 4.36 -1.35 1.91
CA PHE A 110 4.47 -2.34 2.97
C PHE A 110 4.27 -3.71 2.38
N CYS A 111 5.27 -4.55 2.45
CA CYS A 111 5.32 -5.89 1.88
C CYS A 111 5.27 -6.92 2.99
N ASN A 112 4.32 -7.87 2.93
CA ASN A 112 4.26 -9.00 3.84
C ASN A 112 4.70 -10.25 3.08
N VAL A 113 5.82 -10.81 3.49
CA VAL A 113 6.47 -11.90 2.77
C VAL A 113 7.44 -12.64 3.70
N SER A 114 7.78 -13.89 3.38
CA SER A 114 8.84 -14.62 4.08
C SER A 114 10.21 -13.95 3.90
N PRO A 115 11.06 -13.89 4.94
CA PRO A 115 12.40 -13.31 4.87
C PRO A 115 13.26 -13.89 3.75
N SER A 116 13.12 -15.19 3.46
CA SER A 116 13.84 -15.89 2.41
C SER A 116 13.55 -15.38 0.99
N GLN A 117 12.42 -14.68 0.80
CA GLN A 117 11.98 -14.18 -0.49
C GLN A 117 12.25 -12.67 -0.69
N LEU A 118 12.79 -11.99 0.33
CA LEU A 118 13.07 -10.55 0.27
C LEU A 118 13.99 -10.15 -0.88
N ASP A 119 14.93 -10.99 -1.23
CA ASP A 119 15.88 -10.72 -2.33
C ASP A 119 15.17 -10.64 -3.69
N LYS A 120 14.06 -11.36 -3.90
CA LYS A 120 13.22 -11.23 -5.10
C LYS A 120 12.58 -9.85 -5.24
N ILE A 121 12.37 -9.16 -4.13
CA ILE A 121 11.85 -7.78 -4.11
C ILE A 121 13.00 -6.77 -4.17
N ARG A 122 14.02 -6.96 -3.32
CA ARG A 122 15.13 -6.04 -3.13
C ARG A 122 15.95 -5.80 -4.40
N PHE A 123 16.14 -6.81 -5.24
CA PHE A 123 16.96 -6.73 -6.45
C PHE A 123 16.16 -6.32 -7.70
N ARG A 124 14.92 -5.93 -7.57
CA ARG A 124 14.14 -5.41 -8.69
C ARG A 124 14.62 -4.01 -9.09
N SER A 125 14.64 -3.73 -10.38
CA SER A 125 15.04 -2.43 -10.92
C SER A 125 14.10 -1.28 -10.57
N ASP A 126 12.84 -1.59 -10.22
CA ASP A 126 11.79 -0.63 -9.84
C ASP A 126 11.72 -0.41 -8.31
N VAL A 127 12.54 -1.10 -7.52
CA VAL A 127 12.69 -0.93 -6.07
C VAL A 127 14.04 -0.29 -5.78
N TYR A 128 14.04 0.91 -5.20
CA TYR A 128 15.28 1.62 -4.90
C TYR A 128 16.05 0.99 -3.74
N ARG A 129 15.33 0.60 -2.70
CA ARG A 129 15.89 -0.09 -1.52
C ARG A 129 14.79 -0.66 -0.63
N MET A 130 15.15 -1.60 0.21
CA MET A 130 14.35 -1.98 1.38
C MET A 130 14.73 -1.11 2.58
N LEU A 131 13.78 -0.88 3.48
CA LEU A 131 14.06 -0.17 4.73
C LEU A 131 14.98 -1.01 5.61
N THR A 132 16.06 -0.40 6.09
CA THR A 132 17.02 -1.02 7.00
C THR A 132 17.04 -0.28 8.33
N MET A 133 17.50 -0.92 9.37
CA MET A 133 17.80 -0.24 10.63
C MET A 133 18.97 0.74 10.45
N PRO A 134 18.92 1.94 11.06
CA PRO A 134 20.03 2.88 11.02
C PRO A 134 21.34 2.23 11.52
N GLY A 135 22.41 2.40 10.75
CA GLY A 135 23.71 1.82 11.04
C GLY A 135 23.84 0.31 10.80
N GLN A 136 22.78 -0.35 10.31
CA GLN A 136 22.78 -1.79 10.04
C GLN A 136 22.43 -2.07 8.59
N ARG A 137 22.97 -3.17 8.04
CA ARG A 137 22.61 -3.66 6.70
C ARG A 137 21.37 -4.57 6.72
N LYS A 138 20.90 -4.94 7.90
CA LYS A 138 19.75 -5.84 8.07
C LYS A 138 18.46 -5.09 7.68
N ILE A 139 17.64 -5.72 6.84
CA ILE A 139 16.31 -5.22 6.50
C ILE A 139 15.46 -5.22 7.76
N TYR A 140 14.74 -4.11 7.99
CA TYR A 140 13.90 -3.94 9.19
C TYR A 140 12.58 -4.68 9.01
N GLN A 141 12.34 -5.65 9.89
CA GLN A 141 11.04 -6.31 10.02
C GLN A 141 10.19 -5.54 11.02
N ILE A 142 9.01 -5.14 10.57
CA ILE A 142 8.06 -4.40 11.40
C ILE A 142 7.14 -5.42 12.09
N PRO A 143 6.93 -5.33 13.42
CA PRO A 143 5.98 -6.19 14.11
C PRO A 143 4.56 -6.04 13.56
N ASP A 144 3.84 -7.15 13.41
CA ASP A 144 2.47 -7.18 12.84
C ASP A 144 1.52 -6.23 13.58
N GLN A 145 1.61 -6.16 14.90
CA GLN A 145 0.78 -5.28 15.73
C GLN A 145 1.04 -3.79 15.42
N VAL A 146 2.29 -3.42 15.12
CA VAL A 146 2.64 -2.03 14.77
C VAL A 146 2.00 -1.65 13.43
N VAL A 147 2.06 -2.55 12.44
CA VAL A 147 1.42 -2.32 11.14
C VAL A 147 -0.11 -2.26 11.29
N ALA A 148 -0.70 -3.16 12.07
CA ALA A 148 -2.14 -3.18 12.33
C ALA A 148 -2.60 -1.87 12.99
N ASN A 149 -1.93 -1.42 14.05
CA ASN A 149 -2.24 -0.15 14.72
C ASN A 149 -2.10 1.03 13.75
N TYR A 150 -1.00 1.06 12.98
CA TYR A 150 -0.76 2.13 12.02
C TYR A 150 -1.84 2.17 10.93
N ARG A 151 -2.28 1.00 10.46
CA ARG A 151 -3.37 0.85 9.49
C ARG A 151 -4.68 1.43 10.02
N TYR A 152 -5.03 1.13 11.28
CA TYR A 152 -6.21 1.72 11.92
C TYR A 152 -6.17 3.24 11.94
N PHE A 153 -5.02 3.85 12.24
CA PHE A 153 -4.88 5.30 12.24
C PHE A 153 -5.04 5.92 10.84
N VAL A 154 -4.52 5.24 9.82
CA VAL A 154 -4.53 5.76 8.45
C VAL A 154 -5.90 5.57 7.77
N GLU A 155 -6.55 4.43 8.00
CA GLU A 155 -7.78 4.05 7.30
C GLU A 155 -9.06 4.50 8.03
N ASN A 156 -8.96 5.03 9.26
CA ASN A 156 -10.12 5.39 10.04
C ASN A 156 -10.55 6.83 9.80
N ASP A 157 -11.77 7.00 9.29
CA ASP A 157 -12.36 8.30 8.91
C ASP A 157 -13.31 8.86 10.00
N GLU A 158 -13.50 8.17 11.13
CA GLU A 158 -14.50 8.55 12.14
C GLU A 158 -13.90 9.33 13.30
N GLU A 159 -14.43 10.52 13.57
CA GLU A 159 -14.18 11.27 14.82
C GLU A 159 -15.17 10.84 15.91
N PRO A 160 -14.73 10.20 17.01
CA PRO A 160 -15.63 9.85 18.10
C PRO A 160 -15.90 11.01 19.04
N VAL A 161 -17.12 11.07 19.57
CA VAL A 161 -17.65 12.16 20.40
C VAL A 161 -17.72 11.79 21.89
N THR A 162 -17.12 12.55 22.72
CA THR A 162 -17.13 13.18 24.05
C THR A 162 -17.49 12.48 25.38
N ALA A 163 -16.71 12.70 26.42
CA ALA A 163 -16.90 13.38 27.72
C ALA A 163 -15.76 13.06 28.71
N ALA A 164 -15.45 13.98 29.63
CA ALA A 164 -14.13 14.13 30.25
C ALA A 164 -13.85 13.26 31.50
N PRO A 165 -12.64 12.82 31.66
CA PRO A 165 -11.94 12.69 32.94
C PRO A 165 -10.42 12.82 32.89
N ALA A 166 -9.75 12.61 34.00
CA ALA A 166 -8.34 12.73 34.39
C ALA A 166 -7.27 13.14 33.33
N PRO A 167 -6.34 14.03 33.63
CA PRO A 167 -5.34 14.54 32.70
C PRO A 167 -4.40 13.44 32.23
N LEU A 168 -4.18 13.40 30.91
CA LEU A 168 -3.18 12.54 30.28
C LEU A 168 -1.86 13.31 30.12
N LYS A 169 -0.75 12.66 30.33
CA LYS A 169 0.58 13.22 30.02
C LYS A 169 1.07 12.73 28.67
N LYS A 170 1.84 13.56 27.98
CA LYS A 170 2.53 13.16 26.75
C LYS A 170 3.43 11.94 26.99
N GLY A 171 3.43 10.99 26.05
CA GLY A 171 4.25 9.79 26.14
C GLY A 171 3.60 8.61 26.87
N ILE A 172 2.45 8.81 27.54
CA ILE A 172 1.73 7.69 28.17
C ILE A 172 1.13 6.80 27.11
N LYS A 173 1.27 5.49 27.29
CA LYS A 173 0.62 4.47 26.47
C LYS A 173 -0.84 4.35 26.87
N VAL A 174 -1.72 4.38 25.88
CA VAL A 174 -3.17 4.31 26.07
C VAL A 174 -3.77 3.27 25.13
N ARG A 175 -4.91 2.70 25.54
CA ARG A 175 -5.74 1.81 24.72
C ARG A 175 -7.09 2.46 24.49
N VAL A 176 -7.59 2.35 23.26
CA VAL A 176 -8.94 2.80 22.91
C VAL A 176 -9.95 1.76 23.42
N VAL A 177 -10.91 2.20 24.25
CA VAL A 177 -11.88 1.28 24.90
C VAL A 177 -13.20 1.18 24.15
N SER A 178 -13.50 2.09 23.21
CA SER A 178 -14.77 2.09 22.49
C SER A 178 -14.63 2.71 21.10
N GLY A 179 -15.64 2.50 20.24
CA GLY A 179 -15.66 2.98 18.85
C GLY A 179 -15.00 2.02 17.87
N SER A 180 -14.83 2.47 16.63
CA SER A 180 -14.23 1.69 15.53
C SER A 180 -12.79 1.26 15.82
N MET A 181 -12.08 2.02 16.67
CA MET A 181 -10.68 1.75 17.05
C MET A 181 -10.53 0.99 18.36
N LYS A 182 -11.58 0.36 18.89
CA LYS A 182 -11.50 -0.38 20.15
C LYS A 182 -10.37 -1.40 20.14
N GLY A 183 -9.52 -1.37 21.19
CA GLY A 183 -8.38 -2.27 21.35
C GLY A 183 -7.07 -1.75 20.77
N VAL A 184 -7.08 -0.67 19.98
CA VAL A 184 -5.86 -0.07 19.45
C VAL A 184 -5.06 0.58 20.58
N GLU A 185 -3.76 0.31 20.62
CA GLU A 185 -2.81 0.91 21.55
C GLU A 185 -1.96 1.98 20.85
N ALA A 186 -1.76 3.09 21.53
CA ALA A 186 -1.02 4.22 20.99
C ALA A 186 -0.42 5.09 22.13
N TYR A 187 0.43 6.03 21.76
CA TYR A 187 1.03 6.97 22.70
C TYR A 187 0.40 8.35 22.61
N VAL A 188 0.16 8.97 23.74
CA VAL A 188 -0.35 10.34 23.82
C VAL A 188 0.71 11.31 23.33
N GLN A 189 0.42 12.06 22.28
CA GLN A 189 1.28 13.12 21.73
C GLN A 189 0.98 14.47 22.35
N SER A 190 -0.30 14.78 22.53
CA SER A 190 -0.75 15.98 23.21
C SER A 190 -2.14 15.77 23.83
N TYR A 191 -2.49 16.62 24.80
CA TYR A 191 -3.75 16.57 25.51
C TYR A 191 -4.24 17.97 25.87
N ASN A 192 -5.50 18.26 25.63
CA ASN A 192 -6.12 19.57 25.91
C ASN A 192 -7.25 19.52 26.97
N GLY A 193 -7.31 18.49 27.80
CA GLY A 193 -8.35 18.30 28.83
C GLY A 193 -9.61 17.56 28.35
N LYS A 194 -9.98 17.65 27.10
CA LYS A 194 -11.16 16.99 26.51
C LYS A 194 -10.81 15.97 25.44
N LYS A 195 -9.88 16.33 24.57
CA LYS A 195 -9.39 15.49 23.48
C LYS A 195 -7.90 15.22 23.65
N ALA A 196 -7.48 14.04 23.27
CA ALA A 196 -6.08 13.66 23.17
C ALA A 196 -5.71 13.41 21.71
N VAL A 197 -4.53 13.85 21.31
CA VAL A 197 -3.89 13.39 20.09
C VAL A 197 -3.08 12.16 20.45
N ILE A 198 -3.49 11.02 19.96
CA ILE A 198 -2.76 9.76 20.13
C ILE A 198 -2.07 9.41 18.82
N GLY A 199 -0.94 8.72 18.89
CA GLY A 199 -0.15 8.38 17.72
C GLY A 199 0.38 6.97 17.77
N SER A 200 0.42 6.36 16.60
CA SER A 200 1.19 5.16 16.32
C SER A 200 2.31 5.53 15.34
N GLU A 201 3.49 5.02 15.58
CA GLU A 201 4.64 5.29 14.71
C GLU A 201 5.29 3.98 14.25
N ILE A 202 5.83 4.02 13.06
CA ILE A 202 6.73 3.00 12.57
C ILE A 202 8.11 3.63 12.54
N LYS A 203 9.01 3.10 13.36
CA LYS A 203 10.38 3.62 13.44
C LYS A 203 10.98 3.84 12.06
N TYR A 204 11.63 5.01 11.88
CA TYR A 204 12.37 5.39 10.67
C TYR A 204 11.52 5.62 9.41
N ILE A 205 10.20 5.61 9.53
CA ILE A 205 9.29 5.89 8.42
C ILE A 205 8.47 7.15 8.71
N SER A 206 7.46 6.99 9.54
CA SER A 206 6.50 8.06 9.86
C SER A 206 5.64 7.66 11.05
N GLY A 207 5.00 8.66 11.65
CA GLY A 207 3.92 8.50 12.61
C GLY A 207 2.57 8.83 11.98
N ALA A 208 1.54 8.16 12.44
CA ALA A 208 0.15 8.53 12.21
C ALA A 208 -0.46 8.99 13.53
N THR A 209 -1.20 10.09 13.50
CA THR A 209 -1.85 10.65 14.69
C THR A 209 -3.34 10.82 14.47
N LEU A 210 -4.10 10.65 15.53
CA LEU A 210 -5.54 10.83 15.57
C LEU A 210 -5.94 11.61 16.80
N THR A 211 -6.92 12.50 16.64
CA THR A 211 -7.55 13.21 17.76
C THR A 211 -8.73 12.41 18.27
N ILE A 212 -8.72 12.02 19.54
CA ILE A 212 -9.75 11.19 20.15
C ILE A 212 -10.19 11.77 21.49
N SER A 213 -11.43 11.52 21.88
CA SER A 213 -11.93 11.95 23.18
C SER A 213 -11.29 11.19 24.33
N ARG A 214 -10.94 11.90 25.42
CA ARG A 214 -10.24 11.33 26.57
C ARG A 214 -10.96 10.12 27.21
N ASN A 215 -12.28 10.18 27.28
CA ASN A 215 -13.11 9.12 27.88
C ASN A 215 -13.16 7.81 27.08
N LEU A 216 -12.63 7.82 25.86
CA LEU A 216 -12.46 6.61 25.05
C LEU A 216 -11.07 5.98 25.25
N LEU A 217 -10.25 6.52 26.15
CA LEU A 217 -8.90 6.09 26.38
C LEU A 217 -8.69 5.56 27.80
N GLU A 218 -8.12 4.39 27.89
CA GLU A 218 -7.61 3.77 29.13
C GLU A 218 -6.08 3.85 29.14
N ILE A 219 -5.49 4.12 30.31
CA ILE A 219 -4.04 4.10 30.47
C ILE A 219 -3.62 2.63 30.56
N VAL A 220 -2.63 2.27 29.76
CA VAL A 220 -1.98 0.95 29.82
C VAL A 220 -0.71 1.11 30.66
N GLU A 221 -0.70 0.51 31.85
CA GLU A 221 0.52 0.46 32.67
C GLU A 221 1.54 -0.45 31.98
N GLU A 222 2.75 0.03 31.78
CA GLU A 222 3.87 -0.80 31.35
C GLU A 222 4.32 -1.63 32.57
N SER A 223 4.13 -2.95 32.47
CA SER A 223 4.59 -3.92 33.47
C SER A 223 6.10 -4.09 33.39
#